data_7555fdce4e0cf17467dcc9f3117e5b84
#
_entry.id   7555fdce4e0cf17467dcc9f3117e5b84
#
_cell.length_a   1.000
_cell.length_b   1.000
_cell.length_c   1.000
_cell.angle_alpha   90.00
_cell.angle_beta   90.00
_cell.angle_gamma   90.00
#
_symmetry.space_group_name_H-M   'P 1'
#
loop_
_entity.id
_entity.type
_entity.pdbx_description
1 polymer ?
#
loop_
_entity_poly.entity_id
_entity_poly.type
_entity_poly.pdbx_seq_one_letter_code
_entity_poly.pdbx_strand_id
1 'polypeptide(L)'
;MHMHEWAELRSALTMLLYLNDPSDGVQGGNTRLLSRDGRWVDVTPRKGSALFFRHGFGPDSVQHIGDRVHGAVPKYVARINVMYQHAS
;
A
#
# COMPACT_ATOMS: atom_id res chain seq x y z
N MET A 1 -10.45 -25.01 -14.08
CA MET A 1 -9.72 -23.71 -14.18
C MET A 1 -8.32 -23.88 -13.63
N HIS A 2 -7.35 -23.42 -14.35
CA HIS A 2 -5.97 -23.45 -13.89
C HIS A 2 -5.72 -22.34 -12.88
N MET A 3 -4.88 -22.58 -11.90
CA MET A 3 -4.49 -21.57 -10.92
C MET A 3 -3.93 -20.31 -11.58
N HIS A 4 -3.19 -20.49 -12.64
CA HIS A 4 -2.62 -19.41 -13.42
C HIS A 4 -3.71 -18.49 -14.00
N GLU A 5 -4.71 -19.07 -14.65
CA GLU A 5 -5.84 -18.30 -15.20
C GLU A 5 -6.61 -17.58 -14.11
N TRP A 6 -6.79 -18.26 -12.97
CA TRP A 6 -7.44 -17.65 -11.83
C TRP A 6 -6.70 -16.41 -11.34
N ALA A 7 -5.37 -16.49 -11.23
CA ALA A 7 -4.55 -15.38 -10.78
C ALA A 7 -4.63 -14.19 -11.74
N GLU A 8 -4.69 -14.46 -13.05
CA GLU A 8 -4.81 -13.40 -14.06
C GLU A 8 -6.15 -12.68 -14.02
N LEU A 9 -7.20 -13.35 -13.57
CA LEU A 9 -8.54 -12.78 -13.48
C LEU A 9 -8.77 -12.02 -12.17
N ARG A 10 -7.78 -11.98 -11.30
CA ARG A 10 -7.90 -11.35 -9.99
C ARG A 10 -7.12 -10.05 -9.94
N SER A 11 -7.72 -9.08 -9.30
CA SER A 11 -7.06 -7.84 -8.94
C SER A 11 -7.22 -7.59 -7.45
N ALA A 12 -6.30 -6.86 -6.90
CA ALA A 12 -6.34 -6.49 -5.50
C ALA A 12 -6.09 -4.99 -5.37
N LEU A 13 -6.87 -4.37 -4.51
CA LEU A 13 -6.71 -2.98 -4.15
C LEU A 13 -6.38 -2.92 -2.66
N THR A 14 -5.31 -2.25 -2.32
CA THR A 14 -4.94 -2.02 -0.93
C THR A 14 -5.25 -0.59 -0.56
N MET A 15 -5.90 -0.43 0.57
CA MET A 15 -6.08 0.87 1.21
C MET A 15 -5.29 0.87 2.52
N LEU A 16 -4.46 1.87 2.70
CA LEU A 16 -3.79 2.16 3.96
C LEU A 16 -4.43 3.41 4.55
N LEU A 17 -5.03 3.28 5.72
CA LEU A 17 -5.59 4.41 6.44
C LEU A 17 -4.64 4.75 7.59
N TYR A 18 -4.09 5.95 7.57
CA TYR A 18 -3.14 6.39 8.59
C TYR A 18 -3.90 6.88 9.82
N LEU A 19 -3.60 6.27 10.97
CA LEU A 19 -4.29 6.55 12.22
C LEU A 19 -3.51 7.52 13.11
N ASN A 20 -2.22 7.68 12.84
CA ASN A 20 -1.41 8.73 13.44
C ASN A 20 -0.35 9.20 12.43
N ASP A 21 0.34 10.26 12.76
CA ASP A 21 1.27 10.91 11.84
C ASP A 21 2.39 11.65 12.58
N PRO A 22 3.29 12.35 11.86
CA PRO A 22 4.38 13.07 12.52
C PRO A 22 3.92 14.10 13.56
N SER A 23 2.72 14.65 13.43
CA SER A 23 2.19 15.58 14.44
C SER A 23 1.93 14.89 15.78
N ASP A 24 1.78 13.58 15.80
CA ASP A 24 1.64 12.77 17.01
C ASP A 24 2.99 12.26 17.51
N GLY A 25 4.08 12.62 16.87
CA GLY A 25 5.42 12.20 17.23
C GLY A 25 5.96 11.00 16.47
N VAL A 26 5.25 10.51 15.47
CA VAL A 26 5.73 9.41 14.63
C VAL A 26 6.92 9.87 13.81
N GLN A 27 8.01 9.12 13.85
CA GLN A 27 9.23 9.42 13.11
C GLN A 27 9.51 8.31 12.10
N GLY A 28 9.73 8.69 10.86
CA GLY A 28 9.92 7.71 9.78
C GLY A 28 8.62 7.02 9.41
N GLY A 29 8.73 5.80 8.93
CA GLY A 29 7.54 5.01 8.61
C GLY A 29 6.82 5.44 7.35
N ASN A 30 7.47 6.16 6.44
CA ASN A 30 6.87 6.53 5.15
C ASN A 30 6.58 5.27 4.33
N THR A 31 5.52 5.33 3.54
CA THR A 31 5.25 4.31 2.53
C THR A 31 5.96 4.71 1.25
N ARG A 32 6.75 3.81 0.69
CA ARG A 32 7.46 4.04 -0.56
C ARG A 32 6.83 3.21 -1.66
N LEU A 33 6.51 3.87 -2.76
CA LEU A 33 5.90 3.25 -3.92
C LEU A 33 6.86 3.33 -5.10
N LEU A 34 6.97 2.24 -5.84
CA LEU A 34 7.76 2.21 -7.07
C LEU A 34 6.87 2.54 -8.25
N SER A 35 7.16 3.64 -8.93
CA SER A 35 6.42 4.03 -10.12
C SER A 35 6.89 3.25 -11.34
N ARG A 36 6.13 3.35 -12.44
CA ARG A 36 6.45 2.63 -13.68
C ARG A 36 7.78 3.01 -14.30
N ASP A 37 8.19 4.25 -14.11
CA ASP A 37 9.47 4.75 -14.65
C ASP A 37 10.67 4.42 -13.76
N GLY A 38 10.48 3.59 -12.75
CA GLY A 38 11.55 3.15 -11.87
C GLY A 38 11.87 4.10 -10.73
N ARG A 39 11.04 5.09 -10.49
CA ARG A 39 11.24 6.04 -9.39
C ARG A 39 10.48 5.62 -8.15
N TRP A 40 11.11 5.81 -7.01
CA TRP A 40 10.46 5.63 -5.73
C TRP A 40 9.81 6.94 -5.29
N VAL A 41 8.56 6.83 -4.86
CA VAL A 41 7.80 7.96 -4.35
C VAL A 41 7.52 7.71 -2.87
N ASP A 42 7.92 8.65 -2.03
CA ASP A 42 7.68 8.56 -0.59
C ASP A 42 6.35 9.22 -0.24
N VAL A 43 5.54 8.50 0.51
CA VAL A 43 4.29 9.02 1.03
C VAL A 43 4.41 9.14 2.55
N THR A 44 4.39 10.37 3.02
CA THR A 44 4.40 10.63 4.46
C THR A 44 3.02 10.39 5.05
N PRO A 45 2.91 9.65 6.16
CA PRO A 45 1.61 9.44 6.80
C PRO A 45 0.97 10.76 7.22
N ARG A 46 -0.32 10.87 7.00
CA ARG A 46 -1.14 11.95 7.50
C ARG A 46 -2.37 11.36 8.17
N LYS A 47 -2.59 11.68 9.43
CA LYS A 47 -3.71 11.15 10.19
C LYS A 47 -5.04 11.42 9.47
N GLY A 48 -5.84 10.36 9.29
CA GLY A 48 -7.12 10.44 8.59
C GLY A 48 -7.03 10.37 7.09
N SER A 49 -5.84 10.35 6.49
CA SER A 49 -5.69 10.17 5.06
C SER A 49 -5.59 8.70 4.69
N ALA A 50 -5.92 8.39 3.46
CA ALA A 50 -5.84 7.04 2.93
C ALA A 50 -4.99 7.01 1.66
N LEU A 51 -4.19 5.96 1.53
CA LEU A 51 -3.42 5.69 0.34
C LEU A 51 -3.99 4.44 -0.32
N PHE A 52 -4.29 4.54 -1.60
CA PHE A 52 -4.80 3.42 -2.39
C PHE A 52 -3.79 3.03 -3.46
N PHE A 53 -3.55 1.74 -3.61
CA PHE A 53 -2.73 1.26 -4.71
C PHE A 53 -3.13 -0.15 -5.09
N ARG A 54 -2.86 -0.51 -6.34
CA ARG A 54 -3.11 -1.86 -6.83
C ARG A 54 -1.93 -2.74 -6.50
N HIS A 55 -2.24 -3.95 -6.09
CA HIS A 55 -1.22 -4.98 -5.95
C HIS A 55 -1.78 -6.31 -6.45
N GLY A 56 -0.92 -7.30 -6.63
CA GLY A 56 -1.33 -8.61 -7.09
C GLY A 56 -0.47 -9.08 -8.25
N PHE A 57 -1.07 -9.79 -9.18
CA PHE A 57 -0.35 -10.50 -10.24
C PHE A 57 -0.40 -9.81 -11.59
N GLY A 58 -0.85 -8.60 -11.67
CA GLY A 58 -0.97 -7.91 -12.94
C GLY A 58 0.14 -6.90 -13.19
N PRO A 59 0.25 -6.40 -14.42
CA PRO A 59 1.23 -5.36 -14.77
C PRO A 59 0.94 -4.02 -14.08
N ASP A 60 -0.27 -3.85 -13.56
CA ASP A 60 -0.66 -2.64 -12.84
C ASP A 60 -0.35 -2.70 -11.35
N SER A 61 0.22 -3.81 -10.88
CA SER A 61 0.58 -3.90 -9.47
C SER A 61 1.71 -2.95 -9.16
N VAL A 62 1.66 -2.37 -7.96
CA VAL A 62 2.62 -1.38 -7.49
C VAL A 62 3.44 -2.00 -6.38
N GLN A 63 4.77 -1.97 -6.53
CA GLN A 63 5.65 -2.39 -5.45
C GLN A 63 5.66 -1.32 -4.36
N HIS A 64 5.66 -1.75 -3.13
CA HIS A 64 5.67 -0.83 -1.99
C HIS A 64 6.55 -1.36 -0.88
N ILE A 65 7.09 -0.44 -0.12
CA ILE A 65 7.93 -0.74 1.04
C ILE A 65 7.51 0.22 2.15
N GLY A 66 7.33 -0.31 3.35
CA GLY A 66 7.19 0.53 4.53
C GLY A 66 8.56 0.84 5.11
N ASP A 67 8.88 2.12 5.22
CA ASP A 67 10.12 2.53 5.85
C ASP A 67 10.09 2.26 7.35
N ARG A 68 11.28 2.14 7.91
CA ARG A 68 11.44 1.91 9.33
C ARG A 68 10.88 3.08 10.15
N VAL A 69 10.18 2.73 11.22
CA VAL A 69 9.70 3.70 12.20
C VAL A 69 10.79 3.90 13.25
N HIS A 70 11.04 5.15 13.61
CA HIS A 70 12.02 5.54 14.61
C HIS A 70 11.33 6.16 15.82
N GLY A 71 12.06 6.31 16.91
CA GLY A 71 11.54 6.97 18.10
C GLY A 71 10.60 6.11 18.93
N ALA A 72 9.95 6.74 19.89
CA ALA A 72 9.15 6.04 20.89
C ALA A 72 7.68 5.87 20.51
N VAL A 73 7.20 6.65 19.54
CA VAL A 73 5.79 6.62 19.15
C VAL A 73 5.59 5.61 18.02
N PRO A 74 4.78 4.54 18.23
CA PRO A 74 4.53 3.58 17.18
C PRO A 74 3.64 4.18 16.10
N LYS A 75 3.79 3.69 14.87
CA LYS A 75 2.94 4.05 13.76
C LYS A 75 1.74 3.12 13.72
N TYR A 76 0.55 3.70 13.61
CA TYR A 76 -0.69 2.94 13.48
C TYR A 76 -1.30 3.14 12.10
N VAL A 77 -1.57 2.04 11.43
CA VAL A 77 -2.16 2.02 10.08
C VAL A 77 -3.20 0.92 10.05
N ALA A 78 -4.39 1.26 9.56
CA ALA A 78 -5.36 0.24 9.21
C ALA A 78 -5.14 -0.15 7.75
N ARG A 79 -5.03 -1.44 7.49
CA ARG A 79 -4.84 -1.97 6.15
C ARG A 79 -6.06 -2.77 5.73
N ILE A 80 -6.62 -2.42 4.60
CA ILE A 80 -7.78 -3.11 4.03
C ILE A 80 -7.41 -3.55 2.62
N ASN A 81 -7.57 -4.84 2.35
CA ASN A 81 -7.35 -5.39 1.03
C ASN A 81 -8.69 -5.78 0.44
N VAL A 82 -8.96 -5.29 -0.75
CA VAL A 82 -10.15 -5.66 -1.51
C VAL A 82 -9.70 -6.51 -2.69
N MET A 83 -10.18 -7.74 -2.71
CA MET A 83 -9.92 -8.67 -3.80
C MET A 83 -11.16 -8.74 -4.67
N TYR A 84 -11.00 -8.61 -5.96
CA TYR A 84 -12.11 -8.77 -6.88
C TYR A 84 -11.66 -9.56 -8.11
N GLN A 85 -12.62 -10.22 -8.71
CA GLN A 85 -12.41 -11.02 -9.90
C GLN A 85 -13.06 -10.32 -11.07
N HIS A 86 -12.33 -10.18 -12.18
CA HIS A 86 -12.89 -9.61 -13.37
C HIS A 86 -13.94 -10.55 -13.95
N ALA A 87 -15.05 -9.99 -14.40
CA ALA A 87 -16.01 -10.74 -15.20
C ALA A 87 -15.40 -11.07 -16.54
N SER A 88 -15.54 -12.30 -16.92
CA SER A 88 -15.04 -12.77 -18.21
C SER A 88 -16.06 -12.59 -19.32
#